data_d61805a40c1420638c8931fd3934a5e1
#
_entry.id   d61805a40c1420638c8931fd3934a5e1
#
_cell.length_a   1.000
_cell.length_b   1.000
_cell.length_c   1.000
_cell.angle_alpha   90.00
_cell.angle_beta   90.00
_cell.angle_gamma   90.00
#
_symmetry.space_group_name_H-M   'P 1'
#
loop_
_entity.id
_entity.type
_entity.pdbx_description
1 polymer ?
#
loop_
_entity_poly.entity_id
_entity_poly.type
_entity_poly.pdbx_seq_one_letter_code
_entity_poly.pdbx_strand_id
1 'polypeptide(L)'
;GQPRFINECAPSILQNVFKDQQVDVFAHLWFCDELHNETFKYGGDGGWENYRIPKTAIDDFIRHYKPVDIKAEPSVHFYDPYMEEGFEIPLNKYWGGGNNEPNYMPRQIDRTLSNFYSQSEACKLKSLYEYNNKFKYDWVFKFRPDVQVHNPINLEDYTPHAFNCMAHTCGFDSHINDWFGFAGSDIM
;
A
#
# COMPACT_ATOMS: atom_id res chain seq x y z
N GLY A 1 4.04 1.90 2.25
CA GLY A 1 4.61 0.82 1.40
C GLY A 1 5.98 1.17 0.83
N GLN A 2 6.59 0.23 0.11
CA GLN A 2 7.87 0.49 -0.56
C GLN A 2 7.67 1.35 -1.82
N PRO A 3 8.53 2.35 -2.08
CA PRO A 3 8.41 3.25 -3.23
C PRO A 3 8.98 2.61 -4.50
N ARG A 4 8.29 1.57 -5.00
CA ARG A 4 8.68 0.84 -6.22
C ARG A 4 7.91 1.33 -7.43
N PHE A 5 8.54 1.31 -8.60
CA PHE A 5 7.92 1.59 -9.91
C PHE A 5 7.14 2.92 -9.97
N ILE A 6 7.59 3.92 -9.21
CA ILE A 6 6.90 5.21 -9.11
C ILE A 6 6.74 5.85 -10.50
N ASN A 7 7.82 5.89 -11.27
CA ASN A 7 7.82 6.54 -12.58
C ASN A 7 6.93 5.82 -13.60
N GLU A 8 6.83 4.50 -13.49
CA GLU A 8 6.04 3.66 -14.40
C GLU A 8 4.55 3.67 -14.04
N CYS A 9 4.22 3.78 -12.75
CA CYS A 9 2.83 3.65 -12.27
C CYS A 9 2.13 4.99 -12.08
N ALA A 10 2.84 6.03 -11.63
CA ALA A 10 2.26 7.33 -11.32
C ALA A 10 1.45 7.94 -12.49
N PRO A 11 1.89 7.89 -13.76
CA PRO A 11 1.10 8.46 -14.85
C PRO A 11 -0.32 7.92 -14.94
N SER A 12 -0.51 6.61 -14.69
CA SER A 12 -1.83 5.98 -14.74
C SER A 12 -2.74 6.45 -13.59
N ILE A 13 -2.20 6.63 -12.39
CA ILE A 13 -2.93 7.15 -11.23
C ILE A 13 -3.31 8.61 -11.47
N LEU A 14 -2.37 9.45 -11.92
CA LEU A 14 -2.61 10.86 -12.20
C LEU A 14 -3.70 11.04 -13.27
N GLN A 15 -3.70 10.21 -14.30
CA GLN A 15 -4.64 10.30 -15.40
C GLN A 15 -6.03 9.72 -15.06
N ASN A 16 -6.08 8.59 -14.36
CA ASN A 16 -7.31 7.81 -14.23
C ASN A 16 -7.99 7.93 -12.85
N VAL A 17 -7.25 8.46 -11.85
CA VAL A 17 -7.78 8.67 -10.49
C VAL A 17 -7.81 10.15 -10.13
N PHE A 18 -6.72 10.91 -10.39
CA PHE A 18 -6.60 12.29 -9.95
C PHE A 18 -7.16 13.30 -10.95
N LYS A 19 -7.29 12.93 -12.23
CA LYS A 19 -7.78 13.82 -13.25
C LYS A 19 -9.14 14.41 -12.87
N ASP A 20 -9.26 15.72 -13.01
CA ASP A 20 -10.46 16.51 -12.73
C ASP A 20 -10.89 16.50 -11.24
N GLN A 21 -10.02 16.04 -10.33
CA GLN A 21 -10.25 16.05 -8.88
C GLN A 21 -9.28 17.02 -8.18
N GLN A 22 -9.75 17.62 -7.08
CA GLN A 22 -8.87 18.27 -6.12
C GLN A 22 -8.33 17.21 -5.15
N VAL A 23 -7.04 16.91 -5.22
CA VAL A 23 -6.44 15.77 -4.51
C VAL A 23 -5.34 16.24 -3.57
N ASP A 24 -5.44 15.82 -2.32
CA ASP A 24 -4.35 15.86 -1.34
C ASP A 24 -3.78 14.47 -1.17
N VAL A 25 -2.46 14.33 -1.16
CA VAL A 25 -1.78 13.05 -1.02
C VAL A 25 -1.06 12.97 0.32
N PHE A 26 -1.28 11.87 1.03
CA PHE A 26 -0.58 11.52 2.27
C PHE A 26 0.11 10.19 2.08
N ALA A 27 1.36 10.08 2.49
CA ALA A 27 2.12 8.87 2.23
C ALA A 27 2.93 8.40 3.43
N HIS A 28 2.98 7.07 3.58
CA HIS A 28 3.98 6.40 4.38
C HIS A 28 4.80 5.47 3.49
N LEU A 29 6.11 5.69 3.46
CA LEU A 29 7.04 4.95 2.62
C LEU A 29 8.13 4.28 3.46
N TRP A 30 8.32 2.97 3.23
CA TRP A 30 9.47 2.24 3.74
C TRP A 30 10.67 2.56 2.86
N PHE A 31 11.55 3.42 3.35
CA PHE A 31 12.74 3.83 2.62
C PHE A 31 13.84 4.28 3.57
N CYS A 32 15.05 3.84 3.30
CA CYS A 32 16.28 4.36 3.89
C CYS A 32 17.39 4.28 2.84
N ASP A 33 18.51 4.94 3.10
CA ASP A 33 19.61 5.01 2.12
C ASP A 33 20.19 3.63 1.77
N GLU A 34 20.08 2.66 2.65
CA GLU A 34 20.54 1.28 2.45
C GLU A 34 19.63 0.49 1.51
N LEU A 35 18.32 0.80 1.48
CA LEU A 35 17.32 0.06 0.70
C LEU A 35 17.58 0.11 -0.81
N HIS A 36 18.19 1.16 -1.33
CA HIS A 36 18.52 1.26 -2.76
C HIS A 36 19.58 0.25 -3.21
N ASN A 37 20.30 -0.38 -2.27
CA ASN A 37 21.27 -1.44 -2.57
C ASN A 37 20.65 -2.84 -2.50
N GLU A 38 19.45 -2.97 -1.93
CA GLU A 38 18.79 -4.26 -1.83
C GLU A 38 18.12 -4.64 -3.15
N THR A 39 18.44 -5.84 -3.61
CA THR A 39 17.73 -6.46 -4.72
C THR A 39 16.50 -7.16 -4.13
N PHE A 40 15.30 -6.75 -4.51
CA PHE A 40 14.10 -7.43 -4.09
C PHE A 40 14.03 -8.80 -4.79
N LYS A 41 14.31 -9.84 -4.04
CA LYS A 41 13.99 -11.21 -4.44
C LYS A 41 12.52 -11.46 -4.08
N TYR A 42 11.63 -11.29 -5.02
CA TYR A 42 10.28 -11.80 -4.90
C TYR A 42 10.30 -13.26 -5.34
N GLY A 43 9.94 -14.17 -4.44
CA GLY A 43 9.80 -15.59 -4.80
C GLY A 43 8.54 -15.78 -5.64
N GLY A 44 8.70 -15.78 -6.95
CA GLY A 44 7.64 -16.02 -7.93
C GLY A 44 8.12 -15.63 -9.32
N ASP A 45 7.70 -16.35 -10.34
CA ASP A 45 8.13 -16.25 -11.75
C ASP A 45 7.82 -14.89 -12.45
N GLY A 46 7.72 -13.80 -11.69
CA GLY A 46 7.17 -12.53 -12.13
C GLY A 46 8.16 -11.46 -12.60
N GLY A 47 9.42 -11.74 -12.81
CA GLY A 47 10.38 -10.78 -13.38
C GLY A 47 10.82 -9.64 -12.44
N TRP A 48 10.47 -9.71 -11.15
CA TRP A 48 10.79 -8.69 -10.12
C TRP A 48 12.13 -8.95 -9.42
N GLU A 49 12.79 -10.03 -9.73
CA GLU A 49 13.94 -10.59 -9.01
C GLU A 49 15.16 -9.67 -8.98
N ASN A 50 15.21 -8.68 -9.87
CA ASN A 50 16.32 -7.75 -10.00
C ASN A 50 15.95 -6.27 -9.86
N TYR A 51 14.72 -5.98 -9.39
CA TYR A 51 14.33 -4.59 -9.20
C TYR A 51 15.01 -4.01 -7.95
N ARG A 52 15.68 -2.88 -8.15
CA ARG A 52 16.27 -2.09 -7.07
C ARG A 52 15.49 -0.80 -6.90
N ILE A 53 15.18 -0.45 -5.66
CA ILE A 53 14.59 0.86 -5.39
C ILE A 53 15.64 1.93 -5.69
N PRO A 54 15.36 2.87 -6.62
CA PRO A 54 16.33 3.92 -6.95
C PRO A 54 16.53 4.86 -5.75
N LYS A 55 17.73 5.46 -5.64
CA LYS A 55 18.01 6.51 -4.64
C LYS A 55 17.03 7.68 -4.72
N THR A 56 16.55 7.98 -5.90
CA THR A 56 15.61 9.06 -6.20
C THR A 56 14.16 8.71 -5.89
N ALA A 57 13.87 7.53 -5.34
CA ALA A 57 12.49 7.06 -5.18
C ALA A 57 11.59 8.03 -4.38
N ILE A 58 12.12 8.66 -3.34
CA ILE A 58 11.37 9.66 -2.57
C ILE A 58 11.18 10.94 -3.39
N ASP A 59 12.21 11.41 -4.05
CA ASP A 59 12.13 12.61 -4.91
C ASP A 59 11.19 12.37 -6.08
N ASP A 60 11.21 11.17 -6.66
CA ASP A 60 10.29 10.76 -7.72
C ASP A 60 8.85 10.73 -7.22
N PHE A 61 8.61 10.21 -6.02
CA PHE A 61 7.29 10.23 -5.39
C PHE A 61 6.81 11.67 -5.18
N ILE A 62 7.63 12.53 -4.58
CA ILE A 62 7.29 13.93 -4.33
C ILE A 62 7.02 14.66 -5.65
N ARG A 63 7.83 14.44 -6.68
CA ARG A 63 7.66 15.07 -7.99
C ARG A 63 6.33 14.72 -8.64
N HIS A 64 5.92 13.44 -8.59
CA HIS A 64 4.69 12.99 -9.23
C HIS A 64 3.44 13.35 -8.42
N TYR A 65 3.46 13.06 -7.13
CA TYR A 65 2.27 13.12 -6.29
C TYR A 65 2.11 14.39 -5.48
N LYS A 66 3.18 15.19 -5.31
CA LYS A 66 3.20 16.45 -4.54
C LYS A 66 2.48 16.31 -3.19
N PRO A 67 2.91 15.36 -2.33
CA PRO A 67 2.18 15.05 -1.12
C PRO A 67 2.09 16.26 -0.18
N VAL A 68 0.94 16.40 0.48
CA VAL A 68 0.74 17.37 1.57
C VAL A 68 1.62 17.02 2.76
N ASP A 69 1.71 15.71 3.03
CA ASP A 69 2.59 15.19 4.08
C ASP A 69 3.08 13.79 3.73
N ILE A 70 4.31 13.48 4.14
CA ILE A 70 4.98 12.23 3.85
C ILE A 70 5.86 11.80 5.03
N LYS A 71 5.72 10.56 5.44
CA LYS A 71 6.63 9.91 6.39
C LYS A 71 7.43 8.83 5.67
N ALA A 72 8.75 8.95 5.64
CA ALA A 72 9.65 7.92 5.14
C ALA A 72 10.53 7.43 6.29
N GLU A 73 10.62 6.13 6.47
CA GLU A 73 11.39 5.52 7.54
C GLU A 73 11.93 4.14 7.12
N PRO A 74 12.99 3.63 7.77
CA PRO A 74 13.50 2.28 7.56
C PRO A 74 12.43 1.22 7.84
N SER A 75 12.44 0.14 7.07
CA SER A 75 11.57 -1.02 7.33
C SER A 75 11.89 -1.62 8.70
N VAL A 76 10.85 -1.94 9.44
CA VAL A 76 10.94 -2.68 10.70
C VAL A 76 10.35 -4.08 10.56
N HIS A 77 10.88 -5.02 11.33
CA HIS A 77 10.32 -6.35 11.45
C HIS A 77 9.33 -6.39 12.60
N PHE A 78 8.12 -6.87 12.33
CA PHE A 78 7.02 -6.96 13.29
C PHE A 78 6.88 -8.34 13.91
N TYR A 79 7.65 -9.31 13.42
CA TYR A 79 7.48 -10.72 13.75
C TYR A 79 8.00 -11.08 15.15
N ASP A 80 9.20 -10.61 15.50
CA ASP A 80 9.90 -11.02 16.71
C ASP A 80 9.16 -10.69 18.03
N PRO A 81 8.55 -9.49 18.19
CA PRO A 81 7.88 -9.12 19.44
C PRO A 81 6.65 -9.97 19.75
N TYR A 82 5.97 -10.48 18.72
CA TYR A 82 4.73 -11.24 18.88
C TYR A 82 4.94 -12.74 19.07
N MET A 83 6.06 -13.28 18.61
CA MET A 83 6.39 -14.68 18.77
C MET A 83 6.94 -15.01 20.16
N GLU A 84 7.62 -14.06 20.80
CA GLU A 84 8.09 -14.20 22.17
C GLU A 84 6.95 -14.22 23.19
N GLU A 85 5.80 -13.62 22.87
CA GLU A 85 4.62 -13.58 23.74
C GLU A 85 3.70 -14.82 23.61
N GLY A 86 4.09 -15.84 22.85
CA GLY A 86 3.33 -17.08 22.70
C GLY A 86 2.03 -16.91 21.90
N PHE A 87 1.96 -15.94 21.02
CA PHE A 87 0.85 -15.78 20.11
C PHE A 87 0.88 -16.90 19.05
N GLU A 88 0.17 -17.99 19.31
CA GLU A 88 -0.05 -19.05 18.33
C GLU A 88 -1.02 -18.57 17.26
N ILE A 89 -0.49 -18.10 16.13
CA ILE A 89 -1.30 -17.92 14.92
C ILE A 89 -1.59 -19.32 14.38
N PRO A 90 -2.87 -19.69 14.16
CA PRO A 90 -3.20 -20.98 13.56
C PRO A 90 -2.75 -21.01 12.10
N LEU A 91 -1.52 -21.45 11.89
CA LEU A 91 -0.74 -21.30 10.66
C LEU A 91 -1.18 -22.20 9.51
N ASN A 92 -2.06 -23.17 9.74
CA ASN A 92 -2.18 -24.31 8.84
C ASN A 92 -3.50 -24.44 8.08
N LYS A 93 -4.44 -23.50 8.23
CA LYS A 93 -5.78 -23.70 7.64
C LYS A 93 -6.18 -22.76 6.51
N TYR A 94 -5.53 -21.60 6.33
CA TYR A 94 -6.06 -20.57 5.44
C TYR A 94 -5.16 -20.11 4.29
N TRP A 95 -3.92 -20.53 4.25
CA TRP A 95 -3.00 -20.09 3.19
C TRP A 95 -2.50 -21.31 2.41
N GLY A 96 -3.35 -21.81 1.53
CA GLY A 96 -3.06 -22.96 0.67
C GLY A 96 -2.05 -22.72 -0.46
N GLY A 97 -0.99 -22.00 -0.17
CA GLY A 97 0.18 -21.91 -1.02
C GLY A 97 1.13 -23.05 -0.73
N GLY A 98 1.26 -23.99 -1.64
CA GLY A 98 1.99 -25.24 -1.48
C GLY A 98 3.51 -25.15 -1.34
N ASN A 99 4.05 -24.13 -0.71
CA ASN A 99 5.47 -24.02 -0.43
C ASN A 99 5.73 -24.44 1.01
N ASN A 100 6.19 -25.67 1.17
CA ASN A 100 6.68 -26.25 2.43
C ASN A 100 7.99 -25.60 2.94
N GLU A 101 8.22 -24.31 2.65
CA GLU A 101 9.39 -23.61 3.16
C GLU A 101 9.16 -23.21 4.63
N PRO A 102 10.03 -23.64 5.55
CA PRO A 102 9.87 -23.38 7.00
C PRO A 102 9.74 -21.91 7.38
N ASN A 103 10.17 -20.99 6.51
CA ASN A 103 10.20 -19.56 6.74
C ASN A 103 9.11 -18.79 5.97
N TYR A 104 8.17 -19.47 5.30
CA TYR A 104 7.16 -18.80 4.48
C TYR A 104 6.15 -17.99 5.31
N MET A 105 5.61 -18.62 6.35
CA MET A 105 4.57 -18.02 7.19
C MET A 105 5.05 -16.80 8.00
N PRO A 106 6.22 -16.84 8.66
CA PRO A 106 6.78 -15.68 9.33
C PRO A 106 6.86 -14.46 8.42
N ARG A 107 7.34 -14.65 7.19
CA ARG A 107 7.44 -13.57 6.20
C ARG A 107 6.08 -13.02 5.79
N GLN A 108 5.04 -13.84 5.71
CA GLN A 108 3.70 -13.36 5.35
C GLN A 108 3.08 -12.53 6.48
N ILE A 109 3.27 -12.95 7.74
CA ILE A 109 2.81 -12.19 8.91
C ILE A 109 3.51 -10.83 8.95
N ASP A 110 4.83 -10.82 8.85
CA ASP A 110 5.63 -9.59 8.86
C ASP A 110 5.18 -8.63 7.73
N ARG A 111 4.97 -9.13 6.52
CA ARG A 111 4.44 -8.34 5.40
C ARG A 111 3.05 -7.79 5.66
N THR A 112 2.17 -8.58 6.23
CA THR A 112 0.80 -8.17 6.55
C THR A 112 0.81 -7.08 7.60
N LEU A 113 1.55 -7.25 8.69
CA LEU A 113 1.71 -6.25 9.75
C LEU A 113 2.36 -4.98 9.23
N SER A 114 3.42 -5.11 8.42
CA SER A 114 4.08 -3.98 7.75
C SER A 114 3.13 -3.20 6.84
N ASN A 115 2.24 -3.90 6.13
CA ASN A 115 1.23 -3.25 5.29
C ASN A 115 0.19 -2.48 6.12
N PHE A 116 -0.34 -3.09 7.20
CA PHE A 116 -1.28 -2.41 8.10
C PHE A 116 -0.64 -1.22 8.81
N TYR A 117 0.58 -1.35 9.29
CA TYR A 117 1.31 -0.25 9.90
C TYR A 117 1.46 0.92 8.90
N SER A 118 1.92 0.63 7.69
CA SER A 118 2.11 1.64 6.66
C SER A 118 0.80 2.37 6.31
N GLN A 119 -0.31 1.64 6.22
CA GLN A 119 -1.63 2.23 6.02
C GLN A 119 -2.04 3.11 7.20
N SER A 120 -1.86 2.62 8.44
CA SER A 120 -2.17 3.36 9.66
C SER A 120 -1.41 4.68 9.73
N GLU A 121 -0.12 4.68 9.40
CA GLU A 121 0.69 5.90 9.42
C GLU A 121 0.20 6.92 8.37
N ALA A 122 -0.09 6.49 7.14
CA ALA A 122 -0.65 7.38 6.13
C ALA A 122 -2.04 7.93 6.54
N CYS A 123 -2.89 7.09 7.14
CA CYS A 123 -4.20 7.53 7.66
C CYS A 123 -4.06 8.53 8.82
N LYS A 124 -3.06 8.38 9.68
CA LYS A 124 -2.78 9.35 10.76
C LYS A 124 -2.43 10.72 10.20
N LEU A 125 -1.57 10.79 9.16
CA LEU A 125 -1.23 12.06 8.50
C LEU A 125 -2.48 12.73 7.93
N LYS A 126 -3.30 11.99 7.17
CA LYS A 126 -4.57 12.47 6.64
C LYS A 126 -5.50 12.98 7.75
N SER A 127 -5.71 12.17 8.79
CA SER A 127 -6.66 12.50 9.87
C SER A 127 -6.22 13.72 10.67
N LEU A 128 -4.92 13.88 10.88
CA LEU A 128 -4.35 15.07 11.52
C LEU A 128 -4.59 16.33 10.67
N TYR A 129 -4.41 16.21 9.36
CA TYR A 129 -4.66 17.30 8.42
C TYR A 129 -6.15 17.71 8.41
N GLU A 130 -7.08 16.74 8.32
CA GLU A 130 -8.52 16.97 8.44
C GLU A 130 -8.88 17.69 9.74
N TYR A 131 -8.35 17.19 10.86
CA TYR A 131 -8.60 17.77 12.18
C TYR A 131 -8.13 19.23 12.29
N ASN A 132 -6.90 19.49 11.86
CA ASN A 132 -6.31 20.82 11.93
C ASN A 132 -7.04 21.83 11.02
N ASN A 133 -7.54 21.39 9.88
CA ASN A 133 -8.23 22.24 8.90
C ASN A 133 -9.77 22.20 9.03
N LYS A 134 -10.32 21.43 9.98
CA LYS A 134 -11.76 21.35 10.34
C LYS A 134 -12.66 20.95 9.16
N PHE A 135 -12.24 19.97 8.39
CA PHE A 135 -13.05 19.38 7.32
C PHE A 135 -12.87 17.85 7.27
N LYS A 136 -13.60 17.21 6.36
CA LYS A 136 -13.45 15.79 6.00
C LYS A 136 -13.37 15.69 4.48
N TYR A 137 -12.58 14.73 4.00
CA TYR A 137 -12.57 14.40 2.59
C TYR A 137 -13.87 13.68 2.20
N ASP A 138 -14.44 14.03 1.05
CA ASP A 138 -15.60 13.33 0.50
C ASP A 138 -15.21 11.88 0.13
N TRP A 139 -14.02 11.72 -0.43
CA TRP A 139 -13.46 10.45 -0.83
C TRP A 139 -12.02 10.30 -0.37
N VAL A 140 -11.66 9.08 -0.01
CA VAL A 140 -10.29 8.68 0.32
C VAL A 140 -9.92 7.47 -0.52
N PHE A 141 -8.83 7.59 -1.26
CA PHE A 141 -8.25 6.52 -2.06
C PHE A 141 -7.04 5.96 -1.35
N LYS A 142 -7.01 4.65 -1.17
CA LYS A 142 -5.85 3.91 -0.71
C LYS A 142 -5.26 3.16 -1.89
N PHE A 143 -3.99 3.35 -2.18
CA PHE A 143 -3.29 2.59 -3.21
C PHE A 143 -1.82 2.38 -2.87
N ARG A 144 -1.25 1.34 -3.46
CA ARG A 144 0.19 1.11 -3.42
C ARG A 144 0.85 1.88 -4.57
N PRO A 145 2.07 2.41 -4.36
CA PRO A 145 2.77 3.18 -5.41
C PRO A 145 3.04 2.38 -6.69
N ASP A 146 3.11 1.06 -6.59
CA ASP A 146 3.40 0.11 -7.67
C ASP A 146 2.15 -0.47 -8.37
N VAL A 147 1.02 0.25 -8.26
CA VAL A 147 -0.24 -0.13 -8.94
C VAL A 147 -0.50 0.76 -10.14
N GLN A 148 -0.95 0.17 -11.23
CA GLN A 148 -1.47 0.88 -12.39
C GLN A 148 -2.99 0.78 -12.44
N VAL A 149 -3.65 1.90 -12.72
CA VAL A 149 -5.10 1.98 -12.95
C VAL A 149 -5.32 2.27 -14.43
N HIS A 150 -5.89 1.30 -15.15
CA HIS A 150 -5.99 1.39 -16.63
C HIS A 150 -7.22 2.16 -17.11
N ASN A 151 -8.28 2.22 -16.30
CA ASN A 151 -9.52 2.90 -16.67
C ASN A 151 -9.81 4.04 -15.69
N PRO A 152 -10.36 5.17 -16.16
CA PRO A 152 -10.82 6.23 -15.30
C PRO A 152 -11.85 5.73 -14.28
N ILE A 153 -11.78 6.27 -13.05
CA ILE A 153 -12.76 6.01 -12.00
C ILE A 153 -13.76 7.15 -12.02
N ASN A 154 -15.01 6.83 -12.32
CA ASN A 154 -16.11 7.77 -12.20
C ASN A 154 -16.74 7.60 -10.81
N LEU A 155 -16.57 8.56 -9.91
CA LEU A 155 -17.05 8.51 -8.54
C LEU A 155 -18.58 8.48 -8.41
N GLU A 156 -19.30 8.92 -9.44
CA GLU A 156 -20.76 8.88 -9.47
C GLU A 156 -21.31 7.45 -9.51
N ASP A 157 -20.49 6.49 -9.95
CA ASP A 157 -20.88 5.07 -10.02
C ASP A 157 -20.75 4.34 -8.67
N TYR A 158 -20.26 5.04 -7.63
CA TYR A 158 -19.92 4.44 -6.33
C TYR A 158 -20.57 5.17 -5.16
N THR A 159 -20.64 4.50 -4.01
CA THR A 159 -21.10 5.10 -2.77
C THR A 159 -19.95 5.33 -1.79
N PRO A 160 -19.84 6.52 -1.18
CA PRO A 160 -18.81 6.78 -0.16
C PRO A 160 -19.07 6.01 1.14
N HIS A 161 -20.28 5.49 1.35
CA HIS A 161 -20.68 4.75 2.55
C HIS A 161 -20.30 3.27 2.52
N ALA A 162 -19.56 2.83 1.50
CA ALA A 162 -19.06 1.47 1.39
C ALA A 162 -17.58 1.48 0.96
N PHE A 163 -16.83 0.48 1.40
CA PHE A 163 -15.48 0.27 0.88
C PHE A 163 -15.56 -0.33 -0.51
N ASN A 164 -15.09 0.42 -1.48
CA ASN A 164 -15.02 0.02 -2.89
C ASN A 164 -13.60 -0.49 -3.17
N CYS A 165 -13.48 -1.67 -3.72
CA CYS A 165 -12.19 -2.24 -4.11
C CYS A 165 -12.28 -2.89 -5.48
N MET A 166 -11.13 -3.02 -6.14
CA MET A 166 -11.05 -3.73 -7.40
C MET A 166 -11.29 -5.23 -7.19
N ALA A 167 -12.03 -5.86 -8.08
CA ALA A 167 -12.18 -7.31 -8.08
C ALA A 167 -10.81 -7.96 -8.28
N HIS A 168 -10.51 -8.96 -7.45
CA HIS A 168 -9.28 -9.74 -7.62
C HIS A 168 -9.52 -10.81 -8.66
N THR A 169 -8.74 -10.82 -9.74
CA THR A 169 -8.89 -11.75 -10.87
C THR A 169 -8.37 -13.17 -10.59
N CYS A 170 -7.89 -13.46 -9.39
CA CYS A 170 -7.29 -14.75 -9.05
C CYS A 170 -8.28 -15.82 -8.55
N GLY A 171 -9.54 -15.74 -8.93
CA GLY A 171 -10.49 -16.87 -8.75
C GLY A 171 -11.01 -17.11 -7.32
N PHE A 172 -10.77 -16.19 -6.40
CA PHE A 172 -11.31 -16.24 -5.04
C PHE A 172 -12.27 -15.07 -4.83
N ASP A 173 -13.55 -15.34 -4.89
CA ASP A 173 -14.64 -14.34 -4.76
C ASP A 173 -14.70 -13.62 -3.40
N SER A 174 -13.82 -13.97 -2.45
CA SER A 174 -13.86 -13.49 -1.07
C SER A 174 -12.67 -12.62 -0.64
N HIS A 175 -11.77 -12.25 -1.54
CA HIS A 175 -10.58 -11.50 -1.16
C HIS A 175 -10.74 -10.01 -1.44
N ILE A 176 -10.63 -9.20 -0.38
CA ILE A 176 -10.50 -7.75 -0.52
C ILE A 176 -9.11 -7.45 -1.09
N ASN A 177 -9.09 -6.73 -2.21
CA ASN A 177 -7.84 -6.30 -2.82
C ASN A 177 -7.18 -5.24 -1.91
N ASP A 178 -5.99 -5.55 -1.41
CA ASP A 178 -5.22 -4.64 -0.54
C ASP A 178 -4.39 -3.61 -1.32
N TRP A 179 -4.38 -3.68 -2.66
CA TRP A 179 -3.56 -2.81 -3.50
C TRP A 179 -4.21 -1.49 -3.81
N PHE A 180 -5.54 -1.51 -3.97
CA PHE A 180 -6.33 -0.33 -4.32
C PHE A 180 -7.73 -0.44 -3.72
N GLY A 181 -8.19 0.65 -3.11
CA GLY A 181 -9.55 0.76 -2.61
C GLY A 181 -9.89 2.20 -2.26
N PHE A 182 -11.18 2.51 -2.16
CA PHE A 182 -11.65 3.86 -1.85
C PHE A 182 -13.02 3.83 -1.16
N ALA A 183 -13.24 4.85 -0.34
CA ALA A 183 -14.50 5.09 0.37
C ALA A 183 -14.56 6.54 0.83
N GLY A 184 -15.64 6.95 1.48
CA GLY A 184 -15.68 8.20 2.23
C GLY A 184 -14.72 8.20 3.41
N SER A 185 -14.32 9.38 3.89
CA SER A 185 -13.34 9.52 4.97
C SER A 185 -13.78 8.89 6.30
N ASP A 186 -15.07 8.74 6.52
CA ASP A 186 -15.60 8.11 7.75
C ASP A 186 -15.48 6.57 7.74
N ILE A 187 -15.22 5.97 6.58
CA ILE A 187 -15.03 4.53 6.38
C ILE A 187 -13.55 4.17 6.34
N MET A 188 -12.69 5.05 5.84
CA MET A 188 -11.25 4.90 5.72
C MET A 188 -10.51 5.53 6.90
#